data_e26b4f419ba25ab53beb42cb8ec37bb7
#
_entry.id   e26b4f419ba25ab53beb42cb8ec37bb7
#
_cell.length_a   1.000
_cell.length_b   1.000
_cell.length_c   1.000
_cell.angle_alpha   90.00
_cell.angle_beta   90.00
_cell.angle_gamma   90.00
#
_symmetry.space_group_name_H-M   'P 1'
#
loop_
_entity.id
_entity.type
_entity.pdbx_description
1 polymer ?
#
loop_
_entity_poly.entity_id
_entity_poly.type
_entity_poly.pdbx_seq_one_letter_code
_entity_poly.pdbx_strand_id
1 'polypeptide(L)'
;MSRADPFADTQSGDETRVALMEATYEALSKHGYADLTIERIGEAFGKSPSLIYHHYDSKDALLVDFLEFMLDRFEADVALDDHEDAHAQLQALLDHALADSIDADRYAMTSAITELLAQAPHDETYREHFTRSDRFFHNRITGIIERGIDQGVFRNVDPDRMAEMLLVTINGAMTERVTTTKEATTRSVREELDAYIRVRLLVGDNPRR
;
A
#
# COMPACT_ATOMS: atom_id res chain seq x y z
N MET A 1 -6.08 13.18 -14.85
CA MET A 1 -4.73 12.82 -14.42
C MET A 1 -4.48 11.42 -14.92
N SER A 2 -3.41 11.21 -15.67
CA SER A 2 -3.09 9.91 -16.28
C SER A 2 -2.74 8.94 -15.17
N ARG A 3 -3.40 7.78 -15.16
CA ARG A 3 -3.13 6.64 -14.28
C ARG A 3 -1.67 6.23 -14.53
N ALA A 4 -0.81 6.28 -13.54
CA ALA A 4 0.49 5.64 -13.63
C ALA A 4 0.21 4.14 -13.75
N ASP A 5 0.59 3.55 -14.88
CA ASP A 5 0.53 2.10 -15.08
C ASP A 5 1.60 1.49 -14.16
N PRO A 6 1.23 0.67 -13.15
CA PRO A 6 2.20 0.09 -12.24
C PRO A 6 3.20 -0.86 -12.92
N PHE A 7 3.10 -1.07 -14.25
CA PHE A 7 3.92 -2.02 -15.00
C PHE A 7 4.75 -1.36 -16.13
N ALA A 8 4.83 -0.02 -16.17
CA ALA A 8 5.34 0.73 -17.34
C ALA A 8 6.85 0.75 -17.57
N ASP A 9 7.70 0.02 -16.83
CA ASP A 9 9.16 0.08 -17.12
C ASP A 9 9.92 -1.21 -16.72
N THR A 10 10.24 -2.09 -17.69
CA THR A 10 11.23 -3.18 -17.49
C THR A 10 11.84 -3.70 -18.79
N GLN A 11 13.15 -4.02 -18.78
CA GLN A 11 13.86 -4.58 -19.92
C GLN A 11 13.84 -6.13 -19.92
N SER A 12 13.80 -6.67 -21.08
CA SER A 12 13.82 -8.02 -21.69
C SER A 12 14.05 -9.31 -20.85
N GLY A 13 14.71 -9.31 -19.72
CA GLY A 13 14.85 -10.51 -18.85
C GLY A 13 13.70 -10.64 -17.86
N ASP A 14 13.02 -9.55 -17.59
CA ASP A 14 11.97 -9.41 -16.60
C ASP A 14 10.55 -9.39 -17.23
N GLU A 15 10.46 -9.32 -18.57
CA GLU A 15 9.16 -9.19 -19.27
C GLU A 15 8.18 -10.35 -18.95
N THR A 16 8.69 -11.55 -18.81
CA THR A 16 7.83 -12.72 -18.49
C THR A 16 7.35 -12.66 -17.03
N ARG A 17 8.21 -12.24 -16.10
CA ARG A 17 7.85 -12.06 -14.70
C ARG A 17 6.83 -10.92 -14.55
N VAL A 18 7.09 -9.78 -15.17
CA VAL A 18 6.15 -8.64 -15.20
C VAL A 18 4.79 -9.07 -15.74
N ALA A 19 4.74 -9.72 -16.91
CA ALA A 19 3.49 -10.20 -17.48
C ALA A 19 2.76 -11.23 -16.60
N LEU A 20 3.51 -12.06 -15.85
CA LEU A 20 2.90 -12.96 -14.87
C LEU A 20 2.34 -12.20 -13.66
N MET A 21 3.04 -11.15 -13.17
CA MET A 21 2.55 -10.32 -12.07
C MET A 21 1.30 -9.52 -12.49
N GLU A 22 1.25 -9.02 -13.72
CA GLU A 22 0.05 -8.39 -14.30
C GLU A 22 -1.14 -9.37 -14.35
N ALA A 23 -0.91 -10.58 -14.84
CA ALA A 23 -1.92 -11.62 -14.88
C ALA A 23 -2.39 -12.05 -13.48
N THR A 24 -1.45 -12.08 -12.52
CA THR A 24 -1.77 -12.35 -11.11
C THR A 24 -2.63 -11.25 -10.52
N TYR A 25 -2.30 -9.97 -10.80
CA TYR A 25 -3.10 -8.82 -10.41
C TYR A 25 -4.52 -8.91 -10.96
N GLU A 26 -4.67 -9.17 -12.28
CA GLU A 26 -5.97 -9.28 -12.93
C GLU A 26 -6.80 -10.42 -12.34
N ALA A 27 -6.21 -11.62 -12.22
CA ALA A 27 -6.89 -12.78 -11.68
C ALA A 27 -7.29 -12.60 -10.21
N LEU A 28 -6.41 -12.02 -9.40
CA LEU A 28 -6.66 -11.75 -7.97
C LEU A 28 -7.76 -10.70 -7.79
N SER A 29 -7.71 -9.61 -8.56
CA SER A 29 -8.74 -8.55 -8.51
C SER A 29 -10.11 -9.06 -8.95
N LYS A 30 -10.15 -10.01 -9.90
CA LYS A 30 -11.39 -10.56 -10.43
C LYS A 30 -12.02 -11.65 -9.55
N HIS A 31 -11.20 -12.47 -8.92
CA HIS A 31 -11.66 -13.69 -8.25
C HIS A 31 -11.51 -13.66 -6.73
N GLY A 32 -10.71 -12.73 -6.16
CA GLY A 32 -10.29 -12.76 -4.77
C GLY A 32 -9.33 -13.92 -4.46
N TYR A 33 -8.76 -13.93 -3.26
CA TYR A 33 -7.79 -14.97 -2.85
C TYR A 33 -8.43 -16.37 -2.74
N ALA A 34 -9.66 -16.45 -2.19
CA ALA A 34 -10.32 -17.71 -1.92
C ALA A 34 -10.60 -18.53 -3.19
N ASP A 35 -10.97 -17.86 -4.26
CA ASP A 35 -11.31 -18.48 -5.55
C ASP A 35 -10.15 -18.45 -6.56
N LEU A 36 -9.01 -17.88 -6.21
CA LEU A 36 -7.84 -17.81 -7.08
C LEU A 36 -7.18 -19.19 -7.21
N THR A 37 -6.87 -19.60 -8.44
CA THR A 37 -6.11 -20.81 -8.75
C THR A 37 -5.02 -20.50 -9.77
N ILE A 38 -4.01 -21.37 -9.86
CA ILE A 38 -2.94 -21.25 -10.88
C ILE A 38 -3.52 -21.31 -12.30
N GLU A 39 -4.59 -22.08 -12.50
CA GLU A 39 -5.28 -22.16 -13.79
C GLU A 39 -5.89 -20.81 -14.20
N ARG A 40 -6.56 -20.11 -13.26
CA ARG A 40 -7.13 -18.77 -13.50
C ARG A 40 -6.06 -17.72 -13.78
N ILE A 41 -4.93 -17.79 -13.07
CA ILE A 41 -3.76 -16.94 -13.36
C ILE A 41 -3.20 -17.28 -14.75
N GLY A 42 -3.09 -18.57 -15.11
CA GLY A 42 -2.65 -19.02 -16.41
C GLY A 42 -3.57 -18.55 -17.56
N GLU A 43 -4.88 -18.54 -17.34
CA GLU A 43 -5.87 -17.98 -18.30
C GLU A 43 -5.61 -16.48 -18.55
N ALA A 44 -5.42 -15.68 -17.50
CA ALA A 44 -5.10 -14.26 -17.63
C ALA A 44 -3.71 -14.04 -18.26
N PHE A 45 -2.73 -14.89 -17.93
CA PHE A 45 -1.38 -14.85 -18.47
C PHE A 45 -1.31 -15.25 -19.95
N GLY A 46 -2.32 -15.96 -20.47
CA GLY A 46 -2.34 -16.44 -21.84
C GLY A 46 -1.30 -17.52 -22.15
N LYS A 47 -0.74 -18.17 -21.11
CA LYS A 47 0.24 -19.26 -21.21
C LYS A 47 -0.19 -20.46 -20.38
N SER A 48 0.43 -21.61 -20.65
CA SER A 48 0.11 -22.85 -19.93
C SER A 48 0.37 -22.74 -18.43
N PRO A 49 -0.55 -23.20 -17.56
CA PRO A 49 -0.32 -23.32 -16.11
C PRO A 49 0.97 -24.08 -15.75
N SER A 50 1.40 -25.03 -16.60
CA SER A 50 2.66 -25.76 -16.41
C SER A 50 3.89 -24.86 -16.38
N LEU A 51 3.86 -23.73 -17.08
CA LEU A 51 4.93 -22.73 -17.04
C LEU A 51 5.01 -22.06 -15.66
N ILE A 52 3.85 -21.77 -15.05
CA ILE A 52 3.78 -21.18 -13.71
C ILE A 52 4.32 -22.19 -12.68
N TYR A 53 3.87 -23.45 -12.74
CA TYR A 53 4.37 -24.52 -11.86
C TYR A 53 5.86 -24.84 -12.03
N HIS A 54 6.48 -24.41 -13.14
CA HIS A 54 7.93 -24.53 -13.31
C HIS A 54 8.70 -23.51 -12.44
N HIS A 55 8.08 -22.40 -12.09
CA HIS A 55 8.70 -21.31 -11.33
C HIS A 55 8.23 -21.25 -9.87
N TYR A 56 7.01 -21.72 -9.58
CA TYR A 56 6.40 -21.62 -8.26
C TYR A 56 5.80 -22.97 -7.84
N ASP A 57 6.18 -23.41 -6.66
CA ASP A 57 5.71 -24.68 -6.08
C ASP A 57 4.24 -24.63 -5.65
N SER A 58 3.69 -23.43 -5.43
CA SER A 58 2.31 -23.22 -4.98
C SER A 58 1.76 -21.87 -5.41
N LYS A 59 0.43 -21.72 -5.31
CA LYS A 59 -0.26 -20.44 -5.46
C LYS A 59 0.28 -19.41 -4.46
N ASP A 60 0.49 -19.82 -3.21
CA ASP A 60 0.93 -18.91 -2.16
C ASP A 60 2.36 -18.42 -2.38
N ALA A 61 3.26 -19.27 -2.88
CA ALA A 61 4.61 -18.86 -3.29
C ALA A 61 4.58 -17.78 -4.39
N LEU A 62 3.70 -17.94 -5.40
CA LEU A 62 3.49 -16.92 -6.44
C LEU A 62 2.91 -15.62 -5.85
N LEU A 63 1.94 -15.73 -4.93
CA LEU A 63 1.32 -14.56 -4.33
C LEU A 63 2.26 -13.76 -3.42
N VAL A 64 3.16 -14.43 -2.73
CA VAL A 64 4.21 -13.73 -1.95
C VAL A 64 5.16 -12.98 -2.88
N ASP A 65 5.63 -13.61 -3.98
CA ASP A 65 6.47 -12.91 -4.98
C ASP A 65 5.69 -11.74 -5.65
N PHE A 66 4.40 -11.90 -5.89
CA PHE A 66 3.54 -10.82 -6.37
C PHE A 66 3.46 -9.64 -5.39
N LEU A 67 3.27 -9.91 -4.10
CA LEU A 67 3.25 -8.88 -3.07
C LEU A 67 4.60 -8.16 -2.94
N GLU A 68 5.70 -8.90 -3.02
CA GLU A 68 7.06 -8.33 -3.04
C GLU A 68 7.28 -7.45 -4.26
N PHE A 69 6.87 -7.91 -5.44
CA PHE A 69 6.94 -7.14 -6.68
C PHE A 69 6.15 -5.83 -6.58
N MET A 70 4.94 -5.87 -6.02
CA MET A 70 4.12 -4.68 -5.81
C MET A 70 4.77 -3.68 -4.83
N LEU A 71 5.35 -4.19 -3.75
CA LEU A 71 6.06 -3.36 -2.77
C LEU A 71 7.30 -2.70 -3.38
N ASP A 72 8.15 -3.49 -4.07
CA ASP A 72 9.38 -2.98 -4.71
C ASP A 72 9.05 -1.88 -5.74
N ARG A 73 7.96 -2.03 -6.51
CA ARG A 73 7.50 -0.98 -7.44
C ARG A 73 7.01 0.26 -6.71
N PHE A 74 6.24 0.07 -5.65
CA PHE A 74 5.78 1.19 -4.82
C PHE A 74 6.98 1.92 -4.20
N GLU A 75 8.01 1.20 -3.73
CA GLU A 75 9.26 1.78 -3.22
C GLU A 75 9.95 2.62 -4.29
N ALA A 76 10.03 2.12 -5.53
CA ALA A 76 10.65 2.84 -6.65
C ALA A 76 9.86 4.11 -7.01
N ASP A 77 8.54 4.02 -7.15
CA ASP A 77 7.67 5.16 -7.49
C ASP A 77 7.74 6.26 -6.42
N VAL A 78 7.75 5.86 -5.15
CA VAL A 78 7.84 6.78 -4.00
C VAL A 78 9.21 7.44 -3.89
N ALA A 79 10.29 6.78 -4.32
CA ALA A 79 11.62 7.38 -4.33
C ALA A 79 11.75 8.53 -5.34
N LEU A 80 10.87 8.56 -6.36
CA LEU A 80 10.83 9.62 -7.37
C LEU A 80 9.96 10.82 -6.96
N ASP A 81 9.13 10.68 -5.92
CA ASP A 81 8.16 11.68 -5.47
C ASP A 81 8.74 12.51 -4.31
N ASP A 82 9.78 13.29 -4.62
CA ASP A 82 10.51 14.11 -3.65
C ASP A 82 9.83 15.48 -3.50
N HIS A 83 8.76 15.55 -2.73
CA HIS A 83 8.16 16.81 -2.32
C HIS A 83 9.10 17.53 -1.33
N GLU A 84 9.48 18.78 -1.64
CA GLU A 84 10.32 19.61 -0.76
C GLU A 84 9.62 19.92 0.58
N ASP A 85 8.29 20.00 0.59
CA ASP A 85 7.46 20.32 1.76
C ASP A 85 6.95 19.04 2.45
N ALA A 86 7.42 18.79 3.67
CA ALA A 86 7.05 17.61 4.46
C ALA A 86 5.54 17.57 4.80
N HIS A 87 4.90 18.72 5.01
CA HIS A 87 3.47 18.75 5.28
C HIS A 87 2.66 18.38 4.03
N ALA A 88 3.02 18.92 2.86
CA ALA A 88 2.39 18.57 1.60
C ALA A 88 2.57 17.07 1.30
N GLN A 89 3.75 16.50 1.57
CA GLN A 89 4.02 15.08 1.38
C GLN A 89 3.18 14.20 2.31
N LEU A 90 3.04 14.57 3.59
CA LEU A 90 2.16 13.85 4.52
C LEU A 90 0.71 13.90 4.07
N GLN A 91 0.22 15.06 3.62
CA GLN A 91 -1.14 15.22 3.10
C GLN A 91 -1.37 14.36 1.86
N ALA A 92 -0.44 14.35 0.90
CA ALA A 92 -0.56 13.53 -0.30
C ALA A 92 -0.63 12.03 0.01
N LEU A 93 0.17 11.56 0.99
CA LEU A 93 0.13 10.17 1.47
C LEU A 93 -1.26 9.84 2.06
N LEU A 94 -1.79 10.71 2.91
CA LEU A 94 -3.11 10.52 3.53
C LEU A 94 -4.24 10.58 2.50
N ASP A 95 -4.19 11.52 1.55
CA ASP A 95 -5.18 11.66 0.48
C ASP A 95 -5.19 10.44 -0.44
N HIS A 96 -4.00 9.87 -0.69
CA HIS A 96 -3.91 8.62 -1.43
C HIS A 96 -4.49 7.45 -0.62
N ALA A 97 -4.05 7.23 0.61
CA ALA A 97 -4.43 6.07 1.41
C ALA A 97 -5.92 6.10 1.81
N LEU A 98 -6.42 7.28 2.20
CA LEU A 98 -7.76 7.50 2.74
C LEU A 98 -8.70 8.24 1.75
N ALA A 99 -8.46 8.09 0.44
CA ALA A 99 -9.34 8.67 -0.58
C ALA A 99 -10.81 8.35 -0.28
N ASP A 100 -11.69 9.34 -0.42
CA ASP A 100 -13.12 9.21 -0.12
C ASP A 100 -13.80 8.14 -1.00
N SER A 101 -13.41 8.10 -2.28
CA SER A 101 -13.83 7.06 -3.22
C SER A 101 -12.62 6.42 -3.90
N ILE A 102 -12.72 5.13 -4.13
CA ILE A 102 -11.76 4.35 -4.90
C ILE A 102 -12.48 3.64 -6.04
N ASP A 103 -11.81 3.40 -7.16
CA ASP A 103 -12.37 2.63 -8.26
C ASP A 103 -12.53 1.14 -7.89
N ALA A 104 -13.24 0.40 -8.74
CA ALA A 104 -13.54 -1.01 -8.48
C ALA A 104 -12.26 -1.87 -8.42
N ASP A 105 -11.25 -1.55 -9.24
CA ASP A 105 -9.99 -2.29 -9.27
C ASP A 105 -9.21 -2.10 -7.96
N ARG A 106 -9.13 -0.87 -7.46
CA ARG A 106 -8.48 -0.57 -6.19
C ARG A 106 -9.23 -1.17 -5.00
N TYR A 107 -10.58 -1.17 -5.05
CA TYR A 107 -11.38 -1.86 -4.04
C TYR A 107 -11.09 -3.36 -4.04
N ALA A 108 -11.12 -4.01 -5.21
CA ALA A 108 -10.84 -5.43 -5.35
C ALA A 108 -9.42 -5.80 -4.86
N MET A 109 -8.41 -4.98 -5.21
CA MET A 109 -7.04 -5.20 -4.74
C MET A 109 -6.90 -5.02 -3.23
N THR A 110 -7.50 -3.98 -2.64
CA THR A 110 -7.49 -3.78 -1.19
C THR A 110 -8.15 -4.95 -0.46
N SER A 111 -9.27 -5.47 -1.02
CA SER A 111 -9.95 -6.66 -0.52
C SER A 111 -9.05 -7.89 -0.55
N ALA A 112 -8.41 -8.14 -1.69
CA ALA A 112 -7.51 -9.26 -1.88
C ALA A 112 -6.28 -9.19 -0.94
N ILE A 113 -5.66 -8.02 -0.80
CA ILE A 113 -4.54 -7.82 0.16
C ILE A 113 -5.02 -8.08 1.59
N THR A 114 -6.25 -7.68 1.94
CA THR A 114 -6.81 -7.96 3.27
C THR A 114 -7.01 -9.46 3.50
N GLU A 115 -7.45 -10.20 2.47
CA GLU A 115 -7.55 -11.67 2.54
C GLU A 115 -6.18 -12.33 2.70
N LEU A 116 -5.15 -11.84 2.00
CA LEU A 116 -3.76 -12.31 2.12
C LEU A 116 -3.16 -11.97 3.49
N LEU A 117 -3.43 -10.79 4.02
CA LEU A 117 -3.01 -10.40 5.37
C LEU A 117 -3.57 -11.37 6.43
N ALA A 118 -4.80 -11.86 6.24
CA ALA A 118 -5.41 -12.84 7.13
C ALA A 118 -4.70 -14.21 7.12
N GLN A 119 -3.81 -14.51 6.16
CA GLN A 119 -2.98 -15.72 6.15
C GLN A 119 -1.74 -15.58 7.05
N ALA A 120 -1.25 -14.37 7.31
CA ALA A 120 -0.04 -14.12 8.07
C ALA A 120 0.01 -14.76 9.48
N PRO A 121 -1.09 -14.91 10.25
CA PRO A 121 -1.09 -15.65 11.51
C PRO A 121 -0.73 -17.14 11.36
N HIS A 122 -0.93 -17.72 10.17
CA HIS A 122 -0.81 -19.15 9.91
C HIS A 122 0.34 -19.52 8.97
N ASP A 123 0.90 -18.52 8.27
CA ASP A 123 1.98 -18.70 7.30
C ASP A 123 3.10 -17.68 7.56
N GLU A 124 4.33 -18.21 7.78
CA GLU A 124 5.50 -17.40 8.12
C GLU A 124 5.94 -16.50 6.97
N THR A 125 5.81 -16.98 5.72
CA THR A 125 6.22 -16.24 4.53
C THR A 125 5.37 -14.98 4.33
N TYR A 126 4.05 -15.11 4.50
CA TYR A 126 3.16 -13.94 4.50
C TYR A 126 3.46 -12.99 5.66
N ARG A 127 3.73 -13.53 6.85
CA ARG A 127 4.06 -12.71 8.02
C ARG A 127 5.35 -11.92 7.82
N GLU A 128 6.39 -12.54 7.23
CA GLU A 128 7.65 -11.87 6.90
C GLU A 128 7.44 -10.77 5.88
N HIS A 129 6.68 -11.04 4.80
CA HIS A 129 6.34 -10.04 3.80
C HIS A 129 5.61 -8.83 4.41
N PHE A 130 4.53 -9.06 5.17
CA PHE A 130 3.79 -7.96 5.79
C PHE A 130 4.59 -7.21 6.85
N THR A 131 5.52 -7.87 7.56
CA THR A 131 6.47 -7.20 8.45
C THR A 131 7.43 -6.29 7.68
N ARG A 132 7.92 -6.73 6.51
CA ARG A 132 8.76 -5.89 5.63
C ARG A 132 7.98 -4.68 5.12
N SER A 133 6.77 -4.90 4.64
CA SER A 133 5.88 -3.85 4.13
C SER A 133 5.56 -2.81 5.22
N ASP A 134 5.18 -3.26 6.43
CA ASP A 134 4.91 -2.39 7.57
C ASP A 134 6.13 -1.52 7.92
N ARG A 135 7.32 -2.13 8.01
CA ARG A 135 8.58 -1.41 8.27
C ARG A 135 8.87 -0.36 7.20
N PHE A 136 8.62 -0.67 5.93
CA PHE A 136 8.81 0.28 4.84
C PHE A 136 7.92 1.52 5.02
N PHE A 137 6.61 1.33 5.21
CA PHE A 137 5.68 2.45 5.38
C PHE A 137 5.93 3.23 6.68
N HIS A 138 6.26 2.54 7.77
CA HIS A 138 6.65 3.16 9.03
C HIS A 138 7.85 4.10 8.83
N ASN A 139 8.94 3.59 8.25
CA ASN A 139 10.16 4.38 7.98
C ASN A 139 9.87 5.57 7.07
N ARG A 140 8.99 5.39 6.08
CA ARG A 140 8.57 6.46 5.17
C ARG A 140 7.89 7.60 5.92
N ILE A 141 6.92 7.29 6.77
CA ILE A 141 6.19 8.28 7.57
C ILE A 141 7.13 8.92 8.59
N THR A 142 7.98 8.16 9.27
CA THR A 142 9.00 8.65 10.18
C THR A 142 9.90 9.70 9.50
N GLY A 143 10.43 9.39 8.31
CA GLY A 143 11.27 10.32 7.57
C GLY A 143 10.55 11.59 7.12
N ILE A 144 9.26 11.53 6.79
CA ILE A 144 8.45 12.72 6.52
C ILE A 144 8.34 13.60 7.79
N ILE A 145 8.09 12.98 8.94
CA ILE A 145 7.94 13.70 10.21
C ILE A 145 9.25 14.34 10.63
N GLU A 146 10.38 13.63 10.54
CA GLU A 146 11.71 14.15 10.84
C GLU A 146 12.04 15.36 9.98
N ARG A 147 11.84 15.27 8.66
CA ARG A 147 12.03 16.42 7.75
C ARG A 147 11.14 17.59 8.11
N GLY A 148 9.90 17.37 8.48
CA GLY A 148 8.99 18.44 8.87
C GLY A 148 9.40 19.12 10.18
N ILE A 149 10.01 18.40 11.11
CA ILE A 149 10.62 18.96 12.33
C ILE A 149 11.84 19.81 11.95
N ASP A 150 12.72 19.32 11.08
CA ASP A 150 13.91 20.05 10.61
C ASP A 150 13.54 21.31 9.83
N GLN A 151 12.46 21.26 9.02
CA GLN A 151 11.89 22.41 8.31
C GLN A 151 11.18 23.41 9.25
N GLY A 152 10.93 23.02 10.51
CA GLY A 152 10.20 23.85 11.48
C GLY A 152 8.69 23.94 11.20
N VAL A 153 8.14 23.13 10.29
CA VAL A 153 6.70 23.04 10.01
C VAL A 153 5.99 22.10 10.96
N PHE A 154 6.71 21.12 11.52
CA PHE A 154 6.22 20.22 12.55
C PHE A 154 6.83 20.54 13.91
N ARG A 155 6.05 20.28 14.96
CA ARG A 155 6.50 20.35 16.34
C ARG A 155 7.49 19.24 16.63
N ASN A 156 8.36 19.46 17.63
CA ASN A 156 9.24 18.41 18.15
C ASN A 156 8.40 17.35 18.86
N VAL A 157 8.09 16.28 18.16
CA VAL A 157 7.38 15.09 18.62
C VAL A 157 8.32 13.88 18.48
N ASP A 158 7.94 12.73 19.03
CA ASP A 158 8.61 11.45 18.77
C ASP A 158 8.15 10.96 17.38
N PRO A 159 9.03 10.93 16.34
CA PRO A 159 8.64 10.59 14.97
C PRO A 159 8.16 9.15 14.82
N ASP A 160 8.83 8.20 15.52
CA ASP A 160 8.49 6.78 15.44
C ASP A 160 7.08 6.52 16.00
N ARG A 161 6.76 7.08 17.17
CA ARG A 161 5.42 6.93 17.75
C ARG A 161 4.34 7.60 16.94
N MET A 162 4.66 8.73 16.32
CA MET A 162 3.71 9.42 15.44
C MET A 162 3.47 8.60 14.18
N ALA A 163 4.51 8.06 13.57
CA ALA A 163 4.43 7.20 12.39
C ALA A 163 3.62 5.93 12.68
N GLU A 164 3.88 5.25 13.79
CA GLU A 164 3.14 4.07 14.23
C GLU A 164 1.64 4.35 14.36
N MET A 165 1.27 5.44 15.05
CA MET A 165 -0.13 5.82 15.23
C MET A 165 -0.82 6.10 13.89
N LEU A 166 -0.16 6.84 13.00
CA LEU A 166 -0.70 7.14 11.67
C LEU A 166 -0.88 5.86 10.85
N LEU A 167 0.15 5.02 10.79
CA LEU A 167 0.14 3.78 10.01
C LEU A 167 -0.96 2.82 10.46
N VAL A 168 -1.06 2.55 11.76
CA VAL A 168 -2.11 1.69 12.33
C VAL A 168 -3.51 2.24 12.04
N THR A 169 -3.68 3.57 12.12
CA THR A 169 -4.96 4.22 11.84
C THR A 169 -5.33 4.09 10.35
N ILE A 170 -4.37 4.32 9.46
CA ILE A 170 -4.55 4.16 8.01
C ILE A 170 -4.92 2.71 7.67
N ASN A 171 -4.13 1.74 8.14
CA ASN A 171 -4.35 0.31 7.89
C ASN A 171 -5.71 -0.15 8.41
N GLY A 172 -6.10 0.31 9.61
CA GLY A 172 -7.42 0.05 10.17
C GLY A 172 -8.56 0.57 9.31
N ALA A 173 -8.47 1.80 8.84
CA ALA A 173 -9.49 2.42 7.99
C ALA A 173 -9.59 1.74 6.60
N MET A 174 -8.44 1.38 6.00
CA MET A 174 -8.41 0.65 4.73
C MET A 174 -9.03 -0.74 4.85
N THR A 175 -8.71 -1.46 5.91
CA THR A 175 -9.30 -2.79 6.21
C THR A 175 -10.81 -2.67 6.44
N GLU A 176 -11.25 -1.70 7.27
CA GLU A 176 -12.68 -1.53 7.57
C GLU A 176 -13.51 -1.15 6.33
N ARG A 177 -12.92 -0.43 5.37
CA ARG A 177 -13.56 -0.10 4.08
C ARG A 177 -14.02 -1.34 3.31
N VAL A 178 -13.26 -2.43 3.34
CA VAL A 178 -13.54 -3.64 2.55
C VAL A 178 -14.18 -4.76 3.38
N THR A 179 -14.15 -4.67 4.70
CA THR A 179 -14.67 -5.71 5.60
C THR A 179 -16.01 -5.35 6.26
N THR A 180 -16.48 -4.11 6.08
CA THR A 180 -17.76 -3.66 6.64
C THR A 180 -18.61 -2.94 5.60
N THR A 181 -19.90 -2.78 5.90
CA THR A 181 -20.83 -2.00 5.05
C THR A 181 -20.88 -0.52 5.44
N LYS A 182 -19.96 -0.03 6.25
CA LYS A 182 -19.91 1.38 6.66
C LYS A 182 -19.42 2.25 5.51
N GLU A 183 -20.29 3.13 5.06
CA GLU A 183 -19.96 4.05 3.97
C GLU A 183 -19.09 5.18 4.45
N ALA A 184 -18.40 5.74 4.77
CA ALA A 184 -17.72 6.97 5.22
C ALA A 184 -16.60 6.75 6.26
N THR A 185 -16.19 5.51 6.54
CA THR A 185 -15.12 5.29 7.54
C THR A 185 -13.84 6.04 7.18
N THR A 186 -13.38 5.94 5.94
CA THR A 186 -12.14 6.60 5.51
C THR A 186 -12.24 8.11 5.50
N ARG A 187 -13.39 8.68 5.11
CA ARG A 187 -13.65 10.13 5.20
C ARG A 187 -13.58 10.61 6.64
N SER A 188 -14.33 9.97 7.55
CA SER A 188 -14.35 10.35 8.96
C SER A 188 -12.97 10.24 9.61
N VAL A 189 -12.23 9.18 9.31
CA VAL A 189 -10.85 9.00 9.79
C VAL A 189 -9.93 10.07 9.20
N ARG A 190 -10.09 10.42 7.91
CA ARG A 190 -9.30 11.45 7.25
C ARG A 190 -9.52 12.83 7.89
N GLU A 191 -10.78 13.20 8.13
CA GLU A 191 -11.14 14.45 8.78
C GLU A 191 -10.59 14.55 10.21
N GLU A 192 -10.66 13.46 10.98
CA GLU A 192 -10.13 13.42 12.35
C GLU A 192 -8.59 13.45 12.37
N LEU A 193 -7.94 12.78 11.42
CA LEU A 193 -6.48 12.85 11.27
C LEU A 193 -6.03 14.27 10.90
N ASP A 194 -6.77 15.00 10.07
CA ASP A 194 -6.46 16.41 9.78
C ASP A 194 -6.54 17.28 11.03
N ALA A 195 -7.58 17.10 11.83
CA ALA A 195 -7.72 17.80 13.10
C ALA A 195 -6.58 17.43 14.07
N TYR A 196 -6.23 16.15 14.16
CA TYR A 196 -5.15 15.65 15.00
C TYR A 196 -3.79 16.22 14.55
N ILE A 197 -3.45 16.17 13.26
CA ILE A 197 -2.22 16.71 12.69
C ILE A 197 -2.12 18.21 12.96
N ARG A 198 -3.20 18.96 12.74
CA ARG A 198 -3.23 20.39 12.99
C ARG A 198 -2.92 20.76 14.45
N VAL A 199 -3.48 20.01 15.38
CA VAL A 199 -3.34 20.31 16.81
C VAL A 199 -2.04 19.72 17.37
N ARG A 200 -1.65 18.53 16.95
CA ARG A 200 -0.59 17.76 17.57
C ARG A 200 0.76 17.90 16.87
N LEU A 201 0.75 18.04 15.56
CA LEU A 201 1.95 17.97 14.72
C LEU A 201 2.32 19.35 14.15
N LEU A 202 1.39 20.13 13.57
CA LEU A 202 1.73 21.40 12.96
C LEU A 202 2.15 22.45 13.98
N VAL A 203 3.21 23.18 13.64
CA VAL A 203 3.55 24.41 14.35
C VAL A 203 2.47 25.43 13.97
N GLY A 204 1.55 25.73 14.90
CA GLY A 204 0.51 26.72 14.65
C GLY A 204 1.10 28.07 14.29
N ASP A 205 0.44 28.82 13.42
CA ASP A 205 0.67 30.25 13.28
C ASP A 205 0.52 30.87 14.67
N ASN A 206 1.64 31.25 15.27
CA ASN A 206 1.61 31.99 16.53
C ASN A 206 1.34 33.46 16.19
N PRO A 207 0.11 33.99 16.41
CA PRO A 207 -0.18 35.40 16.11
C PRO A 207 0.47 36.37 17.10
N ARG A 208 1.57 35.93 17.77
CA ARG A 208 2.33 36.74 18.72
C ARG A 208 3.82 36.76 18.35
N ARG A 209 4.15 37.57 17.34
CA ARG A 209 5.39 38.32 17.26
C ARG A 209 5.08 39.79 16.91
#